data_462a723c62b6437a5d38a50c1dbc24e6
#
_entry.id   462a723c62b6437a5d38a50c1dbc24e6
#
_cell.length_a   1.000
_cell.length_b   1.000
_cell.length_c   1.000
_cell.angle_alpha   90.00
_cell.angle_beta   90.00
_cell.angle_gamma   90.00
#
_symmetry.space_group_name_H-M   'P 1'
#
loop_
_entity.id
_entity.type
_entity.pdbx_description
1 polymer ?
#
loop_
_entity_poly.entity_id
_entity_poly.type
_entity_poly.pdbx_seq_one_letter_code
_entity_poly.pdbx_strand_id
1 'polypeptide(L)'
;MSIARRSRSLAVACAIALAGGASNTYASSFQLQEQSASLLGTAFSGTAAAADDASVIFYNPAGMSRLKQSEVTVVATGINIKSEFSNDASVAAFGQPLGSEGGDAGGWNFVPSAYAAIPVNDKLAFGFGINAPFGLELDYAGDGMQRFQARRSMIKTYNFNPAMSYRITDHITLGLGVDYQHIKAELSNSVNYSAVVAQGLQQLVTAGQIPPAGLPGLLAANAGLEGYTRLRGTDNAWGYNLGLLFDLSDTSRLGLSYRSAMSYTVDGNVTFSAPTASNPVGAGIIASASGTGGPLAPGDVSVDLKLPDTAVASFVQEFGDQWELTADIGWTGWSTVQELRVVRDNGAVLSLTPERWDDTWRYAVGGAFKVNPNFKLRAGLAYDQTPVPSSTRTARLPDESRRWIAVGANWTSGPVIVDVGYAHLFVNDASLNQNAGNTVAYGQLVGKQKSSIDIVAVQVGYQF
;
A
#
# COMPACT_ATOMS: atom_id res chain seq x y z
N MET A 1 15.35 24.32 -42.09
CA MET A 1 16.33 24.27 -40.96
C MET A 1 15.80 24.83 -39.61
N SER A 2 14.49 25.01 -39.40
CA SER A 2 13.94 25.63 -38.17
C SER A 2 13.15 24.69 -37.23
N ILE A 3 12.71 23.52 -37.68
CA ILE A 3 11.89 22.58 -36.91
C ILE A 3 12.75 21.70 -35.98
N ALA A 4 13.94 21.30 -36.39
CA ALA A 4 14.86 20.47 -35.60
C ALA A 4 15.47 21.21 -34.37
N ARG A 5 15.43 22.55 -34.33
CA ARG A 5 15.91 23.33 -33.17
C ARG A 5 14.86 23.46 -32.06
N ARG A 6 13.55 23.40 -32.38
CA ARG A 6 12.46 23.53 -31.38
C ARG A 6 12.24 22.26 -30.60
N SER A 7 12.47 21.06 -31.20
CA SER A 7 12.34 19.79 -30.50
C SER A 7 13.45 19.55 -29.47
N ARG A 8 14.67 20.04 -29.72
CA ARG A 8 15.78 19.95 -28.74
C ARG A 8 15.57 20.86 -27.52
N SER A 9 14.89 22.00 -27.68
CA SER A 9 14.59 22.91 -26.57
C SER A 9 13.51 22.40 -25.64
N LEU A 10 12.53 21.63 -26.16
CA LEU A 10 11.49 21.02 -25.32
C LEU A 10 12.04 19.84 -24.48
N ALA A 11 12.88 19.00 -25.09
CA ALA A 11 13.52 17.86 -24.38
C ALA A 11 14.47 18.33 -23.27
N VAL A 12 15.17 19.46 -23.45
CA VAL A 12 16.04 20.07 -22.44
C VAL A 12 15.22 20.75 -21.34
N ALA A 13 14.05 21.35 -21.66
CA ALA A 13 13.18 21.97 -20.67
C ALA A 13 12.52 20.94 -19.75
N CYS A 14 12.14 19.75 -20.25
CA CYS A 14 11.63 18.65 -19.42
C CYS A 14 12.73 18.03 -18.50
N ALA A 15 13.98 17.98 -18.96
CA ALA A 15 15.10 17.49 -18.15
C ALA A 15 15.54 18.47 -17.04
N ILE A 16 15.36 19.80 -17.24
CA ILE A 16 15.71 20.83 -16.25
C ILE A 16 14.63 21.00 -15.19
N ALA A 17 13.36 20.70 -15.48
CA ALA A 17 12.27 20.72 -14.49
C ALA A 17 12.39 19.61 -13.43
N LEU A 18 13.13 18.54 -13.71
CA LEU A 18 13.42 17.45 -12.77
C LEU A 18 14.61 17.71 -11.82
N ALA A 19 15.39 18.77 -12.04
CA ALA A 19 16.62 19.05 -11.29
C ALA A 19 16.50 20.19 -10.26
N GLY A 20 15.36 20.83 -10.11
CA GLY A 20 15.19 22.03 -9.28
C GLY A 20 14.06 21.96 -8.28
N GLY A 21 14.25 21.24 -7.17
CA GLY A 21 13.26 21.25 -6.09
C GLY A 21 13.67 20.34 -4.94
N ALA A 22 14.59 20.80 -4.10
CA ALA A 22 14.77 20.19 -2.77
C ALA A 22 13.57 20.59 -1.91
N SER A 23 12.53 19.77 -1.87
CA SER A 23 11.44 19.87 -0.91
C SER A 23 10.89 18.49 -0.62
N ASN A 24 10.78 18.19 0.64
CA ASN A 24 10.11 17.10 1.36
C ASN A 24 9.65 15.91 0.48
N THR A 25 10.24 14.77 0.72
CA THR A 25 10.13 13.55 -0.07
C THR A 25 9.12 12.59 0.54
N TYR A 26 8.13 12.13 -0.20
CA TYR A 26 6.99 11.31 0.24
C TYR A 26 6.64 10.12 -0.73
N ALA A 27 6.13 8.92 -0.32
CA ALA A 27 5.82 7.69 -1.13
C ALA A 27 4.37 7.16 -1.03
N SER A 28 3.87 6.36 -2.02
CA SER A 28 2.45 5.93 -2.18
C SER A 28 1.91 4.89 -1.20
N SER A 29 2.50 4.73 -0.02
CA SER A 29 1.98 3.86 1.04
C SER A 29 1.75 2.40 0.58
N PHE A 30 0.53 1.86 0.74
CA PHE A 30 0.16 0.48 0.40
C PHE A 30 -0.70 0.34 -0.86
N GLN A 31 -0.73 1.36 -1.73
CA GLN A 31 -1.30 1.23 -3.06
C GLN A 31 -0.39 0.36 -3.94
N LEU A 32 -0.98 -0.59 -4.66
CA LEU A 32 -0.26 -1.51 -5.53
C LEU A 32 -0.42 -1.10 -7.00
N GLN A 33 0.67 -0.64 -7.61
CA GLN A 33 0.77 -0.40 -9.06
C GLN A 33 1.03 -1.71 -9.83
N GLU A 34 1.43 -2.77 -9.16
CA GLU A 34 2.02 -4.01 -9.67
C GLU A 34 0.99 -4.96 -10.29
N GLN A 35 0.17 -4.43 -11.21
CA GLN A 35 -0.91 -5.13 -11.89
C GLN A 35 -0.56 -5.54 -13.33
N SER A 36 0.67 -5.25 -13.81
CA SER A 36 1.16 -5.56 -15.16
C SER A 36 2.69 -5.75 -15.18
N ALA A 37 3.18 -6.82 -15.81
CA ALA A 37 4.61 -7.03 -15.99
C ALA A 37 5.19 -6.17 -17.12
N SER A 38 4.41 -5.86 -18.14
CA SER A 38 4.83 -5.00 -19.23
C SER A 38 5.13 -3.58 -18.73
N LEU A 39 4.23 -3.01 -17.91
CA LEU A 39 4.39 -1.68 -17.33
C LEU A 39 5.40 -1.65 -16.18
N LEU A 40 5.61 -2.76 -15.44
CA LEU A 40 6.70 -2.85 -14.47
C LEU A 40 8.04 -2.56 -15.13
N GLY A 41 8.25 -3.06 -16.35
CA GLY A 41 9.50 -2.86 -17.11
C GLY A 41 9.81 -1.38 -17.41
N THR A 42 8.81 -0.50 -17.41
CA THR A 42 8.96 0.97 -17.56
C THR A 42 8.82 1.73 -16.25
N ALA A 43 8.90 1.03 -15.10
CA ALA A 43 8.59 1.61 -13.79
C ALA A 43 7.19 2.25 -13.76
N PHE A 44 6.21 1.64 -14.41
CA PHE A 44 4.83 2.15 -14.55
C PHE A 44 4.77 3.57 -15.11
N SER A 45 5.57 3.90 -16.11
CA SER A 45 5.40 5.08 -16.94
C SER A 45 4.57 4.74 -18.18
N GLY A 46 3.73 5.66 -18.65
CA GLY A 46 2.82 5.44 -19.76
C GLY A 46 1.53 4.73 -19.39
N THR A 47 1.22 4.55 -18.12
CA THR A 47 0.11 3.70 -17.63
C THR A 47 -1.24 4.03 -18.23
N ALA A 48 -1.57 5.32 -18.40
CA ALA A 48 -2.85 5.75 -18.97
C ALA A 48 -2.83 5.87 -20.50
N ALA A 49 -1.68 5.71 -21.19
CA ALA A 49 -1.56 5.99 -22.62
C ALA A 49 -0.91 4.87 -23.46
N ALA A 50 -0.10 3.96 -22.88
CA ALA A 50 0.65 2.94 -23.61
C ALA A 50 -0.28 1.94 -24.32
N ALA A 51 -1.21 1.33 -23.62
CA ALA A 51 -2.25 0.43 -24.16
C ALA A 51 -1.68 -0.77 -24.95
N ASP A 52 -0.66 -1.44 -24.39
CA ASP A 52 0.05 -2.55 -25.02
C ASP A 52 -0.68 -3.90 -24.91
N ASP A 53 -1.48 -4.10 -23.85
CA ASP A 53 -2.13 -5.37 -23.52
C ASP A 53 -3.43 -5.17 -22.69
N ALA A 54 -4.14 -6.26 -22.36
CA ALA A 54 -5.43 -6.19 -21.67
C ALA A 54 -5.36 -5.64 -20.23
N SER A 55 -4.18 -5.48 -19.61
CA SER A 55 -4.04 -4.84 -18.30
C SER A 55 -4.44 -3.35 -18.29
N VAL A 56 -4.59 -2.73 -19.47
CA VAL A 56 -5.13 -1.37 -19.64
C VAL A 56 -6.48 -1.18 -18.95
N ILE A 57 -7.26 -2.26 -18.78
CA ILE A 57 -8.54 -2.23 -18.05
C ILE A 57 -8.36 -1.64 -16.66
N PHE A 58 -7.28 -1.99 -15.98
CA PHE A 58 -6.95 -1.45 -14.66
C PHE A 58 -6.48 0.01 -14.73
N TYR A 59 -5.56 0.35 -15.64
CA TYR A 59 -4.91 1.67 -15.62
C TYR A 59 -5.73 2.74 -16.35
N ASN A 60 -6.25 2.43 -17.54
CA ASN A 60 -7.10 3.31 -18.34
C ASN A 60 -7.97 2.48 -19.28
N PRO A 61 -9.25 2.25 -18.97
CA PRO A 61 -10.12 1.42 -19.80
C PRO A 61 -10.30 1.96 -21.24
N ALA A 62 -10.05 3.26 -21.51
CA ALA A 62 -10.06 3.81 -22.86
C ALA A 62 -9.03 3.13 -23.77
N GLY A 63 -7.93 2.63 -23.21
CA GLY A 63 -6.87 1.94 -23.93
C GLY A 63 -7.32 0.65 -24.64
N MET A 64 -8.43 0.02 -24.21
CA MET A 64 -8.98 -1.17 -24.87
C MET A 64 -9.32 -0.95 -26.34
N SER A 65 -9.65 0.28 -26.75
CA SER A 65 -9.92 0.63 -28.14
C SER A 65 -8.72 0.44 -29.08
N ARG A 66 -7.52 0.28 -28.54
CA ARG A 66 -6.28 0.07 -29.31
C ARG A 66 -5.95 -1.41 -29.49
N LEU A 67 -6.57 -2.30 -28.71
CA LEU A 67 -6.44 -3.74 -28.87
C LEU A 67 -7.18 -4.16 -30.11
N LYS A 68 -6.46 -4.78 -31.05
CA LYS A 68 -7.01 -5.17 -32.37
C LYS A 68 -7.71 -6.54 -32.36
N GLN A 69 -7.40 -7.34 -31.35
CA GLN A 69 -7.91 -8.71 -31.18
C GLN A 69 -8.41 -8.89 -29.75
N SER A 70 -9.25 -9.85 -29.55
CA SER A 70 -9.63 -10.29 -28.19
C SER A 70 -8.36 -10.82 -27.51
N GLU A 71 -8.19 -10.48 -26.24
CA GLU A 71 -7.01 -10.86 -25.48
C GLU A 71 -7.37 -11.28 -24.06
N VAL A 72 -6.77 -12.36 -23.60
CA VAL A 72 -6.75 -12.74 -22.18
C VAL A 72 -5.34 -12.64 -21.68
N THR A 73 -5.15 -11.96 -20.56
CA THR A 73 -3.84 -11.73 -19.94
C THR A 73 -3.86 -12.15 -18.48
N VAL A 74 -2.85 -12.91 -18.05
CA VAL A 74 -2.65 -13.30 -16.65
C VAL A 74 -1.29 -12.79 -16.19
N VAL A 75 -1.26 -12.18 -15.00
CA VAL A 75 -0.07 -11.60 -14.38
C VAL A 75 0.19 -12.25 -13.04
N ALA A 76 1.45 -12.58 -12.77
CA ALA A 76 1.94 -13.00 -11.46
C ALA A 76 3.07 -12.07 -11.03
N THR A 77 2.85 -11.31 -9.99
CA THR A 77 3.85 -10.40 -9.43
C THR A 77 4.27 -10.87 -8.04
N GLY A 78 5.57 -11.04 -7.84
CA GLY A 78 6.20 -11.27 -6.53
C GLY A 78 6.86 -10.00 -6.04
N ILE A 79 6.53 -9.57 -4.82
CA ILE A 79 7.09 -8.40 -4.15
C ILE A 79 7.83 -8.89 -2.91
N ASN A 80 9.14 -8.71 -2.88
CA ASN A 80 9.99 -9.00 -1.73
C ASN A 80 10.31 -7.72 -0.98
N ILE A 81 9.74 -7.56 0.19
CA ILE A 81 9.98 -6.41 1.07
C ILE A 81 11.04 -6.82 2.09
N LYS A 82 12.09 -6.04 2.22
CA LYS A 82 13.01 -6.08 3.34
C LYS A 82 12.74 -4.87 4.23
N SER A 83 12.51 -5.07 5.53
CA SER A 83 12.12 -4.01 6.46
C SER A 83 12.67 -4.28 7.86
N GLU A 84 13.79 -3.64 8.21
CA GLU A 84 14.54 -3.86 9.45
C GLU A 84 14.56 -2.59 10.30
N PHE A 85 14.22 -2.74 11.59
CA PHE A 85 14.30 -1.63 12.53
C PHE A 85 15.72 -1.52 13.12
N SER A 86 16.22 -0.31 13.25
CA SER A 86 17.46 0.04 13.93
C SER A 86 17.15 0.96 15.10
N ASN A 87 17.44 0.49 16.31
CA ASN A 87 17.14 1.23 17.53
C ASN A 87 18.13 2.38 17.75
N ASP A 88 17.61 3.55 18.10
CA ASP A 88 18.43 4.70 18.54
C ASP A 88 18.31 4.89 20.08
N ALA A 89 17.08 5.08 20.60
CA ALA A 89 16.85 5.43 21.99
C ALA A 89 15.49 4.97 22.52
N SER A 90 15.03 3.76 22.13
CA SER A 90 13.76 3.23 22.59
C SER A 90 13.74 2.96 24.09
N VAL A 91 12.58 3.12 24.71
CA VAL A 91 12.35 2.91 26.14
C VAL A 91 11.34 1.77 26.34
N ALA A 92 11.66 0.83 27.21
CA ALA A 92 10.77 -0.31 27.52
C ALA A 92 9.45 0.16 28.13
N ALA A 93 8.36 -0.57 27.83
CA ALA A 93 7.09 -0.42 28.52
C ALA A 93 7.21 -0.81 30.01
N PHE A 94 6.33 -0.27 30.85
CA PHE A 94 6.38 -0.52 32.28
C PHE A 94 6.36 -2.04 32.60
N GLY A 95 7.32 -2.47 33.41
CA GLY A 95 7.44 -3.86 33.84
C GLY A 95 7.83 -4.86 32.75
N GLN A 96 8.23 -4.42 31.56
CA GLN A 96 8.58 -5.25 30.42
C GLN A 96 10.07 -5.11 30.04
N PRO A 97 10.70 -6.13 29.46
CA PRO A 97 11.99 -5.96 28.80
C PRO A 97 11.82 -5.13 27.50
N LEU A 98 12.88 -4.42 27.10
CA LEU A 98 12.85 -3.67 25.85
C LEU A 98 12.58 -4.57 24.65
N GLY A 99 13.23 -5.70 24.59
CA GLY A 99 13.14 -6.65 23.49
C GLY A 99 14.27 -6.50 22.46
N SER A 100 14.22 -7.31 21.42
CA SER A 100 15.14 -7.28 20.28
C SER A 100 14.78 -6.17 19.27
N GLU A 101 15.61 -5.94 18.25
CA GLU A 101 15.27 -5.05 17.13
C GLU A 101 14.18 -5.64 16.20
N GLY A 102 13.80 -6.91 16.42
CA GLY A 102 12.66 -7.55 15.76
C GLY A 102 12.97 -8.19 14.40
N GLY A 103 14.19 -8.06 13.88
CA GLY A 103 14.61 -8.64 12.61
C GLY A 103 13.92 -8.01 11.39
N ASP A 104 13.84 -8.76 10.31
CA ASP A 104 13.15 -8.36 9.09
C ASP A 104 11.64 -8.62 9.21
N ALA A 105 10.85 -7.56 9.19
CA ALA A 105 9.39 -7.61 9.27
C ALA A 105 8.71 -7.76 7.89
N GLY A 106 9.48 -7.76 6.81
CA GLY A 106 9.00 -7.90 5.44
C GLY A 106 8.82 -9.35 5.01
N GLY A 107 9.09 -9.64 3.75
CA GLY A 107 8.99 -10.96 3.15
C GLY A 107 8.41 -10.93 1.74
N TRP A 108 8.16 -12.14 1.18
CA TRP A 108 7.56 -12.29 -0.13
C TRP A 108 6.04 -12.18 -0.09
N ASN A 109 5.51 -11.30 -0.94
CA ASN A 109 4.08 -11.14 -1.18
C ASN A 109 3.77 -11.40 -2.65
N PHE A 110 2.60 -11.98 -2.95
CA PHE A 110 2.18 -12.29 -4.31
C PHE A 110 0.91 -11.55 -4.67
N VAL A 111 0.93 -10.88 -5.84
CA VAL A 111 -0.17 -10.11 -6.39
C VAL A 111 -0.55 -10.72 -7.74
N PRO A 112 -1.60 -11.57 -7.81
CA PRO A 112 -2.13 -12.09 -9.04
C PRO A 112 -3.09 -11.09 -9.68
N SER A 113 -3.07 -10.99 -11.03
CA SER A 113 -4.06 -10.25 -11.80
C SER A 113 -4.43 -10.98 -13.07
N ALA A 114 -5.65 -10.78 -13.55
CA ALA A 114 -6.13 -11.37 -14.78
C ALA A 114 -7.07 -10.41 -15.50
N TYR A 115 -7.01 -10.39 -16.81
CA TYR A 115 -7.76 -9.47 -17.66
C TYR A 115 -8.28 -10.19 -18.90
N ALA A 116 -9.45 -9.78 -19.37
CA ALA A 116 -9.98 -10.17 -20.67
C ALA A 116 -10.52 -8.91 -21.36
N ALA A 117 -10.09 -8.64 -22.59
CA ALA A 117 -10.54 -7.54 -23.42
C ALA A 117 -11.10 -8.07 -24.73
N ILE A 118 -12.27 -7.59 -25.14
CA ILE A 118 -13.00 -8.04 -26.32
C ILE A 118 -13.39 -6.82 -27.14
N PRO A 119 -12.64 -6.47 -28.19
CA PRO A 119 -13.10 -5.51 -29.20
C PRO A 119 -14.31 -6.08 -29.93
N VAL A 120 -15.42 -5.34 -29.88
CA VAL A 120 -16.68 -5.73 -30.56
C VAL A 120 -16.69 -5.19 -32.01
N ASN A 121 -16.12 -4.00 -32.19
CA ASN A 121 -15.93 -3.34 -33.48
C ASN A 121 -14.88 -2.21 -33.29
N ASP A 122 -14.60 -1.45 -34.33
CA ASP A 122 -13.60 -0.38 -34.34
C ASP A 122 -13.83 0.75 -33.32
N LYS A 123 -15.04 0.81 -32.73
CA LYS A 123 -15.43 1.86 -31.77
C LYS A 123 -15.67 1.35 -30.36
N LEU A 124 -16.07 0.12 -30.18
CA LEU A 124 -16.55 -0.42 -28.90
C LEU A 124 -15.75 -1.65 -28.49
N ALA A 125 -15.23 -1.64 -27.27
CA ALA A 125 -14.69 -2.81 -26.64
C ALA A 125 -15.22 -2.96 -25.21
N PHE A 126 -15.35 -4.21 -24.76
CA PHE A 126 -15.65 -4.58 -23.37
C PHE A 126 -14.44 -5.27 -22.74
N GLY A 127 -14.32 -5.14 -21.44
CA GLY A 127 -13.28 -5.79 -20.68
C GLY A 127 -13.73 -6.19 -19.29
N PHE A 128 -12.95 -7.10 -18.71
CA PHE A 128 -13.11 -7.52 -17.33
C PHE A 128 -11.74 -7.76 -16.70
N GLY A 129 -11.51 -7.18 -15.53
CA GLY A 129 -10.29 -7.32 -14.76
C GLY A 129 -10.53 -7.89 -13.36
N ILE A 130 -9.60 -8.73 -12.90
CA ILE A 130 -9.46 -9.14 -11.50
C ILE A 130 -8.07 -8.69 -11.08
N ASN A 131 -7.99 -7.87 -10.01
CA ASN A 131 -6.73 -7.26 -9.58
C ASN A 131 -6.76 -6.93 -8.07
N ALA A 132 -5.62 -6.48 -7.52
CA ALA A 132 -5.47 -6.14 -6.11
C ALA A 132 -4.89 -4.73 -5.94
N PRO A 133 -5.72 -3.66 -5.96
CA PRO A 133 -5.23 -2.28 -5.96
C PRO A 133 -4.50 -1.83 -4.69
N PHE A 134 -4.74 -2.51 -3.56
CA PHE A 134 -4.11 -2.19 -2.29
C PHE A 134 -3.67 -3.45 -1.56
N GLY A 135 -2.50 -3.39 -0.92
CA GLY A 135 -1.94 -4.49 -0.14
C GLY A 135 -0.84 -4.04 0.79
N LEU A 136 -0.84 -4.59 1.99
CA LEU A 136 0.18 -4.41 3.01
C LEU A 136 0.35 -5.71 3.77
N GLU A 137 1.56 -6.11 4.06
CA GLU A 137 1.84 -7.16 5.04
C GLU A 137 3.18 -6.91 5.70
N LEU A 138 3.17 -6.67 7.02
CA LEU A 138 4.33 -6.62 7.89
C LEU A 138 4.08 -7.54 9.10
N ASP A 139 5.11 -8.29 9.52
CA ASP A 139 5.04 -9.22 10.63
C ASP A 139 6.34 -9.16 11.46
N TYR A 140 6.29 -8.44 12.58
CA TYR A 140 7.42 -8.30 13.51
C TYR A 140 7.56 -9.51 14.41
N ALA A 141 8.79 -9.84 14.76
CA ALA A 141 9.08 -10.89 15.76
C ALA A 141 8.37 -10.61 17.09
N GLY A 142 7.92 -11.69 17.73
CA GLY A 142 7.12 -11.59 18.97
C GLY A 142 7.86 -11.00 20.16
N ASP A 143 9.20 -11.01 20.16
CA ASP A 143 10.08 -10.43 21.17
C ASP A 143 10.64 -9.04 20.76
N GLY A 144 10.27 -8.54 19.58
CA GLY A 144 10.72 -7.22 19.09
C GLY A 144 10.26 -6.08 19.98
N MET A 145 11.04 -5.01 20.05
CA MET A 145 10.69 -3.82 20.83
C MET A 145 9.46 -3.10 20.28
N GLN A 146 9.09 -3.34 19.03
CA GLN A 146 7.87 -2.84 18.37
C GLN A 146 6.59 -3.56 18.80
N ARG A 147 6.68 -4.69 19.50
CA ARG A 147 5.57 -5.63 19.75
C ARG A 147 4.34 -5.01 20.39
N PHE A 148 4.49 -3.96 21.21
CA PHE A 148 3.34 -3.26 21.83
C PHE A 148 2.69 -2.26 20.86
N GLN A 149 3.39 -1.79 19.84
CA GLN A 149 2.87 -0.92 18.79
C GLN A 149 2.27 -1.74 17.65
N ALA A 150 3.02 -2.74 17.17
CA ALA A 150 2.62 -3.62 16.08
C ALA A 150 3.33 -4.97 16.18
N ARG A 151 2.60 -6.06 15.93
CA ARG A 151 3.16 -7.36 15.58
C ARG A 151 2.84 -7.67 14.13
N ARG A 152 1.57 -7.76 13.76
CA ARG A 152 1.15 -7.96 12.38
C ARG A 152 0.26 -6.81 11.93
N SER A 153 0.50 -6.34 10.72
CA SER A 153 -0.35 -5.41 9.98
C SER A 153 -0.58 -5.97 8.60
N MET A 154 -1.82 -6.28 8.24
CA MET A 154 -2.17 -6.86 6.95
C MET A 154 -3.43 -6.20 6.41
N ILE A 155 -3.36 -5.75 5.15
CA ILE A 155 -4.48 -5.33 4.32
C ILE A 155 -4.35 -6.06 3.00
N LYS A 156 -5.44 -6.69 2.53
CA LYS A 156 -5.51 -7.31 1.20
C LYS A 156 -6.82 -6.91 0.54
N THR A 157 -6.74 -6.50 -0.72
CA THR A 157 -7.94 -6.20 -1.51
C THR A 157 -8.04 -7.11 -2.72
N TYR A 158 -9.27 -7.38 -3.14
CA TYR A 158 -9.59 -8.11 -4.36
C TYR A 158 -10.65 -7.31 -5.11
N ASN A 159 -10.32 -6.88 -6.31
CA ASN A 159 -11.16 -6.00 -7.11
C ASN A 159 -11.63 -6.71 -8.39
N PHE A 160 -12.91 -6.57 -8.70
CA PHE A 160 -13.55 -7.04 -9.93
C PHE A 160 -13.98 -5.81 -10.72
N ASN A 161 -13.47 -5.68 -11.94
CA ASN A 161 -13.59 -4.46 -12.74
C ASN A 161 -14.12 -4.75 -14.15
N PRO A 162 -15.46 -4.89 -14.34
CA PRO A 162 -16.05 -4.78 -15.66
C PRO A 162 -15.86 -3.37 -16.22
N ALA A 163 -15.47 -3.29 -17.49
CA ALA A 163 -15.14 -2.03 -18.15
C ALA A 163 -15.59 -2.02 -19.62
N MET A 164 -15.74 -0.81 -20.15
CA MET A 164 -16.00 -0.58 -21.57
C MET A 164 -15.19 0.61 -22.08
N SER A 165 -14.85 0.59 -23.36
CA SER A 165 -14.31 1.73 -24.08
C SER A 165 -15.13 2.07 -25.30
N TYR A 166 -15.24 3.36 -25.60
CA TYR A 166 -15.94 3.84 -26.76
C TYR A 166 -15.15 4.94 -27.46
N ARG A 167 -14.76 4.71 -28.73
CA ARG A 167 -14.08 5.67 -29.57
C ARG A 167 -15.09 6.67 -30.15
N ILE A 168 -15.07 7.90 -29.65
CA ILE A 168 -15.97 8.99 -30.03
C ILE A 168 -15.59 9.50 -31.41
N THR A 169 -14.29 9.78 -31.62
CA THR A 169 -13.69 10.19 -32.86
C THR A 169 -12.44 9.37 -33.14
N ASP A 170 -11.78 9.57 -34.29
CA ASP A 170 -10.50 8.91 -34.59
C ASP A 170 -9.38 9.30 -33.62
N HIS A 171 -9.56 10.40 -32.86
CA HIS A 171 -8.57 10.95 -31.96
C HIS A 171 -8.95 10.87 -30.47
N ILE A 172 -10.21 10.54 -30.13
CA ILE A 172 -10.71 10.60 -28.76
C ILE A 172 -11.45 9.32 -28.41
N THR A 173 -10.99 8.65 -27.35
CA THR A 173 -11.65 7.48 -26.78
C THR A 173 -11.98 7.73 -25.30
N LEU A 174 -13.20 7.33 -24.91
CA LEU A 174 -13.64 7.26 -23.52
C LEU A 174 -13.52 5.82 -23.00
N GLY A 175 -13.22 5.68 -21.72
CA GLY A 175 -13.26 4.44 -20.99
C GLY A 175 -14.04 4.59 -19.69
N LEU A 176 -14.83 3.58 -19.34
CA LEU A 176 -15.61 3.50 -18.12
C LEU A 176 -15.40 2.12 -17.50
N GLY A 177 -15.26 2.04 -16.20
CA GLY A 177 -15.27 0.79 -15.45
C GLY A 177 -15.99 0.96 -14.12
N VAL A 178 -16.55 -0.14 -13.63
CA VAL A 178 -17.11 -0.24 -12.29
C VAL A 178 -16.22 -1.16 -11.49
N ASP A 179 -15.93 -0.78 -10.26
CA ASP A 179 -15.08 -1.55 -9.35
C ASP A 179 -15.95 -2.10 -8.20
N TYR A 180 -15.95 -3.42 -8.01
CA TYR A 180 -16.43 -4.07 -6.80
C TYR A 180 -15.23 -4.64 -6.06
N GLN A 181 -14.94 -4.10 -4.89
CA GLN A 181 -13.72 -4.44 -4.16
C GLN A 181 -14.03 -5.00 -2.78
N HIS A 182 -13.47 -6.17 -2.49
CA HIS A 182 -13.45 -6.79 -1.17
C HIS A 182 -12.17 -6.40 -0.44
N ILE A 183 -12.28 -6.01 0.85
CA ILE A 183 -11.15 -5.74 1.73
C ILE A 183 -11.12 -6.74 2.88
N LYS A 184 -9.90 -7.18 3.22
CA LYS A 184 -9.61 -7.95 4.42
C LYS A 184 -8.48 -7.27 5.18
N ALA A 185 -8.69 -7.01 6.48
CA ALA A 185 -7.71 -6.39 7.35
C ALA A 185 -7.44 -7.24 8.59
N GLU A 186 -6.18 -7.27 9.04
CA GLU A 186 -5.75 -7.87 10.30
C GLU A 186 -4.71 -6.97 10.97
N LEU A 187 -4.95 -6.60 12.23
CA LEU A 187 -4.02 -5.86 13.07
C LEU A 187 -3.78 -6.63 14.35
N SER A 188 -2.53 -6.71 14.79
CA SER A 188 -2.22 -7.32 16.07
C SER A 188 -1.07 -6.62 16.78
N ASN A 189 -1.02 -6.73 18.09
CA ASN A 189 0.08 -6.30 18.94
C ASN A 189 0.06 -7.03 20.29
N SER A 190 1.17 -6.98 21.01
CA SER A 190 1.21 -7.40 22.41
C SER A 190 0.48 -6.40 23.31
N VAL A 191 -0.07 -6.90 24.40
CA VAL A 191 -0.74 -6.11 25.45
C VAL A 191 0.09 -6.18 26.72
N ASN A 192 0.45 -5.02 27.27
CA ASN A 192 1.20 -4.94 28.52
C ASN A 192 0.27 -5.12 29.73
N TYR A 193 0.07 -6.38 30.14
CA TYR A 193 -0.73 -6.70 31.33
C TYR A 193 -0.04 -6.29 32.63
N SER A 194 1.29 -6.13 32.68
CA SER A 194 1.95 -5.54 33.86
C SER A 194 1.48 -4.12 34.14
N ALA A 195 1.28 -3.31 33.09
CA ALA A 195 0.72 -1.96 33.22
C ALA A 195 -0.76 -2.00 33.63
N VAL A 196 -1.55 -2.93 33.09
CA VAL A 196 -2.97 -3.13 33.48
C VAL A 196 -3.06 -3.49 34.96
N VAL A 197 -2.25 -4.46 35.42
CA VAL A 197 -2.21 -4.86 36.82
C VAL A 197 -1.73 -3.71 37.71
N ALA A 198 -0.70 -2.96 37.29
CA ALA A 198 -0.22 -1.80 38.05
C ALA A 198 -1.29 -0.73 38.25
N GLN A 199 -2.06 -0.43 37.20
CA GLN A 199 -3.18 0.50 37.31
C GLN A 199 -4.27 0.00 38.27
N GLY A 200 -4.64 -1.28 38.17
CA GLY A 200 -5.62 -1.90 39.10
C GLY A 200 -5.11 -1.92 40.54
N LEU A 201 -3.85 -2.27 40.78
CA LEU A 201 -3.24 -2.22 42.12
C LEU A 201 -3.27 -0.81 42.71
N GLN A 202 -2.96 0.21 41.92
CA GLN A 202 -3.03 1.61 42.36
C GLN A 202 -4.46 2.00 42.76
N GLN A 203 -5.48 1.54 42.03
CA GLN A 203 -6.89 1.77 42.39
C GLN A 203 -7.24 1.08 43.70
N LEU A 204 -6.80 -0.17 43.93
CA LEU A 204 -7.03 -0.91 45.19
C LEU A 204 -6.33 -0.25 46.38
N VAL A 205 -5.13 0.30 46.19
CA VAL A 205 -4.43 1.08 47.23
C VAL A 205 -5.21 2.35 47.54
N THR A 206 -5.67 3.09 46.53
CA THR A 206 -6.46 4.33 46.70
C THR A 206 -7.79 4.06 47.42
N ALA A 207 -8.39 2.89 47.15
CA ALA A 207 -9.62 2.43 47.84
C ALA A 207 -9.40 1.88 49.25
N GLY A 208 -8.13 1.84 49.73
CA GLY A 208 -7.78 1.30 51.05
C GLY A 208 -7.88 -0.23 51.19
N GLN A 209 -8.01 -0.94 50.05
CA GLN A 209 -8.13 -2.39 50.01
C GLN A 209 -6.76 -3.12 50.09
N ILE A 210 -5.68 -2.43 49.73
CA ILE A 210 -4.32 -2.89 49.83
C ILE A 210 -3.47 -1.82 50.54
N PRO A 211 -2.67 -2.20 51.56
CA PRO A 211 -1.74 -1.28 52.21
C PRO A 211 -0.68 -0.77 51.20
N PRO A 212 -0.35 0.54 51.17
CA PRO A 212 0.66 1.10 50.25
C PRO A 212 2.02 0.39 50.35
N ALA A 213 2.41 -0.10 51.53
CA ALA A 213 3.65 -0.85 51.75
C ALA A 213 3.73 -2.17 50.97
N GLY A 214 2.60 -2.76 50.62
CA GLY A 214 2.54 -4.00 49.81
C GLY A 214 2.65 -3.76 48.29
N LEU A 215 2.45 -2.56 47.83
CA LEU A 215 2.43 -2.23 46.42
C LEU A 215 3.71 -2.60 45.65
N PRO A 216 4.93 -2.28 46.12
CA PRO A 216 6.16 -2.61 45.40
C PRO A 216 6.34 -4.14 45.17
N GLY A 217 6.01 -4.95 46.16
CA GLY A 217 6.10 -6.42 46.05
C GLY A 217 5.10 -6.97 45.03
N LEU A 218 3.87 -6.44 45.01
CA LEU A 218 2.84 -6.85 44.04
C LEU A 218 3.20 -6.39 42.59
N LEU A 219 3.78 -5.21 42.43
CA LEU A 219 4.26 -4.76 41.11
C LEU A 219 5.39 -5.66 40.60
N ALA A 220 6.39 -5.96 41.44
CA ALA A 220 7.49 -6.85 41.07
C ALA A 220 7.01 -8.26 40.70
N ALA A 221 6.05 -8.81 41.46
CA ALA A 221 5.49 -10.13 41.21
C ALA A 221 4.65 -10.22 39.91
N ASN A 222 4.22 -9.11 39.38
CA ASN A 222 3.43 -9.03 38.13
C ASN A 222 4.19 -8.34 36.98
N ALA A 223 5.52 -8.22 37.09
CA ALA A 223 6.37 -7.79 36.00
C ALA A 223 6.45 -8.88 34.92
N GLY A 224 6.62 -8.45 33.62
CA GLY A 224 6.73 -9.36 32.49
C GLY A 224 5.41 -9.99 32.03
N LEU A 225 4.27 -9.60 32.61
CA LEU A 225 2.97 -10.09 32.15
C LEU A 225 2.63 -9.47 30.79
N GLU A 226 2.67 -10.31 29.75
CA GLU A 226 2.39 -9.93 28.37
C GLU A 226 1.29 -10.79 27.80
N GLY A 227 0.32 -10.18 27.15
CA GLY A 227 -0.73 -10.82 26.39
C GLY A 227 -0.69 -10.42 24.93
N TYR A 228 -1.73 -10.77 24.19
CA TYR A 228 -1.80 -10.55 22.76
C TYR A 228 -3.21 -10.10 22.36
N THR A 229 -3.28 -9.14 21.44
CA THR A 229 -4.53 -8.73 20.80
C THR A 229 -4.48 -8.91 19.31
N ARG A 230 -5.61 -9.35 18.76
CA ARG A 230 -5.81 -9.48 17.32
C ARG A 230 -7.18 -8.93 16.95
N LEU A 231 -7.18 -8.03 15.96
CA LEU A 231 -8.34 -7.49 15.30
C LEU A 231 -8.38 -8.01 13.87
N ARG A 232 -9.53 -8.49 13.41
CA ARG A 232 -9.76 -8.93 12.04
C ARG A 232 -11.10 -8.41 11.57
N GLY A 233 -11.16 -7.98 10.32
CA GLY A 233 -12.41 -7.54 9.72
C GLY A 233 -12.38 -7.61 8.20
N THR A 234 -13.56 -7.55 7.61
CA THR A 234 -13.78 -7.55 6.16
C THR A 234 -14.91 -6.62 5.79
N ASP A 235 -14.87 -6.11 4.57
CA ASP A 235 -16.00 -5.34 4.00
C ASP A 235 -15.92 -5.35 2.47
N ASN A 236 -16.95 -4.80 1.80
CA ASN A 236 -17.02 -4.63 0.36
C ASN A 236 -17.43 -3.21 0.02
N ALA A 237 -16.84 -2.67 -1.04
CA ALA A 237 -17.18 -1.34 -1.52
C ALA A 237 -17.32 -1.32 -3.04
N TRP A 238 -18.05 -0.31 -3.52
CA TRP A 238 -18.20 -0.01 -4.93
C TRP A 238 -17.45 1.27 -5.27
N GLY A 239 -16.85 1.26 -6.45
CA GLY A 239 -16.18 2.42 -7.04
C GLY A 239 -16.32 2.42 -8.55
N TYR A 240 -15.61 3.35 -9.19
CA TYR A 240 -15.57 3.44 -10.64
C TYR A 240 -14.20 3.95 -11.10
N ASN A 241 -13.87 3.65 -12.36
CA ASN A 241 -12.74 4.23 -13.04
C ASN A 241 -13.14 4.82 -14.38
N LEU A 242 -12.54 5.98 -14.69
CA LEU A 242 -12.78 6.74 -15.90
C LEU A 242 -11.47 6.86 -16.68
N GLY A 243 -11.57 6.82 -17.99
CA GLY A 243 -10.43 6.96 -18.87
C GLY A 243 -10.72 7.85 -20.06
N LEU A 244 -9.69 8.60 -20.44
CA LEU A 244 -9.63 9.36 -21.69
C LEU A 244 -8.32 9.02 -22.40
N LEU A 245 -8.38 8.80 -23.69
CA LEU A 245 -7.22 8.63 -24.54
C LEU A 245 -7.35 9.58 -25.74
N PHE A 246 -6.30 10.35 -25.96
CA PHE A 246 -6.17 11.30 -27.07
C PHE A 246 -5.03 10.83 -27.98
N ASP A 247 -5.34 10.44 -29.20
CA ASP A 247 -4.36 10.21 -30.25
C ASP A 247 -4.03 11.58 -30.87
N LEU A 248 -2.93 12.21 -30.42
CA LEU A 248 -2.50 13.55 -30.86
C LEU A 248 -1.90 13.51 -32.26
N SER A 249 -1.31 12.39 -32.63
CA SER A 249 -0.80 12.04 -33.95
C SER A 249 -0.66 10.52 -34.04
N ASP A 250 -0.21 10.01 -35.19
CA ASP A 250 0.06 8.58 -35.39
C ASP A 250 1.13 8.04 -34.40
N THR A 251 1.96 8.92 -33.84
CA THR A 251 3.10 8.56 -32.98
C THR A 251 3.03 9.13 -31.57
N SER A 252 2.02 9.97 -31.26
CA SER A 252 1.93 10.66 -29.97
C SER A 252 0.57 10.46 -29.32
N ARG A 253 0.53 10.08 -28.04
CA ARG A 253 -0.70 9.87 -27.28
C ARG A 253 -0.64 10.55 -25.93
N LEU A 254 -1.79 11.05 -25.48
CA LEU A 254 -2.01 11.54 -24.11
C LEU A 254 -3.15 10.72 -23.50
N GLY A 255 -2.91 10.13 -22.34
CA GLY A 255 -3.92 9.43 -21.57
C GLY A 255 -4.20 10.14 -20.26
N LEU A 256 -5.47 10.17 -19.87
CA LEU A 256 -5.90 10.62 -18.55
C LEU A 256 -6.73 9.49 -17.93
N SER A 257 -6.48 9.18 -16.66
CA SER A 257 -7.29 8.22 -15.92
C SER A 257 -7.61 8.73 -14.52
N TYR A 258 -8.77 8.34 -14.02
CA TYR A 258 -9.23 8.60 -12.67
C TYR A 258 -9.88 7.34 -12.10
N ARG A 259 -9.53 6.96 -10.88
CA ARG A 259 -10.18 5.92 -10.09
C ARG A 259 -10.73 6.54 -8.82
N SER A 260 -12.00 6.29 -8.53
CA SER A 260 -12.68 6.85 -7.36
C SER A 260 -12.13 6.27 -6.05
N ALA A 261 -12.25 7.06 -5.00
CA ALA A 261 -12.08 6.57 -3.64
C ALA A 261 -13.08 5.45 -3.31
N MET A 262 -12.70 4.57 -2.37
CA MET A 262 -13.57 3.50 -1.86
C MET A 262 -13.75 3.63 -0.35
N SER A 263 -14.99 3.69 0.12
CA SER A 263 -15.32 3.81 1.53
C SER A 263 -15.81 2.48 2.07
N TYR A 264 -15.23 2.06 3.19
CA TYR A 264 -15.54 0.83 3.91
C TYR A 264 -15.94 1.14 5.33
N THR A 265 -16.86 0.33 5.87
CA THR A 265 -17.05 0.13 7.30
C THR A 265 -16.63 -1.31 7.60
N VAL A 266 -15.36 -1.49 7.89
CA VAL A 266 -14.79 -2.83 8.08
C VAL A 266 -15.29 -3.41 9.39
N ASP A 267 -16.29 -4.29 9.31
CA ASP A 267 -16.83 -5.01 10.44
C ASP A 267 -15.95 -6.23 10.78
N GLY A 268 -15.77 -6.45 12.07
CA GLY A 268 -14.89 -7.50 12.52
C GLY A 268 -14.96 -7.79 14.01
N ASN A 269 -13.97 -8.48 14.51
CA ASN A 269 -13.84 -8.81 15.92
C ASN A 269 -12.46 -8.52 16.48
N VAL A 270 -12.40 -8.20 17.76
CA VAL A 270 -11.17 -8.14 18.56
C VAL A 270 -11.14 -9.29 19.55
N THR A 271 -9.99 -9.94 19.64
CA THR A 271 -9.70 -10.98 20.63
C THR A 271 -8.50 -10.58 21.47
N PHE A 272 -8.51 -11.01 22.75
CA PHE A 272 -7.42 -10.80 23.67
C PHE A 272 -7.00 -12.14 24.29
N SER A 273 -5.69 -12.38 24.37
CA SER A 273 -5.11 -13.51 25.06
C SER A 273 -4.40 -13.00 26.30
N ALA A 274 -4.98 -13.24 27.46
CA ALA A 274 -4.44 -12.78 28.74
C ALA A 274 -3.42 -13.77 29.31
N PRO A 275 -2.35 -13.29 29.97
CA PRO A 275 -1.40 -14.12 30.69
C PRO A 275 -1.98 -14.61 32.03
N THR A 276 -1.33 -15.61 32.64
CA THR A 276 -1.62 -16.04 33.99
C THR A 276 -0.78 -15.22 34.98
N ALA A 277 -1.43 -14.53 35.91
CA ALA A 277 -0.72 -13.81 36.97
C ALA A 277 -0.15 -14.78 38.02
N SER A 278 0.94 -14.38 38.68
CA SER A 278 1.61 -15.18 39.71
C SER A 278 0.93 -15.17 41.09
N ASN A 279 -0.06 -14.27 41.27
CA ASN A 279 -0.76 -14.11 42.53
C ASN A 279 -2.26 -13.82 42.34
N PRO A 280 -3.11 -14.11 43.38
CA PRO A 280 -4.57 -13.95 43.24
C PRO A 280 -5.05 -12.50 42.97
N VAL A 281 -4.33 -11.50 43.48
CA VAL A 281 -4.73 -10.09 43.28
C VAL A 281 -4.52 -9.70 41.82
N GLY A 282 -3.37 -10.01 41.24
CA GLY A 282 -3.10 -9.80 39.81
C GLY A 282 -4.07 -10.58 38.93
N ALA A 283 -4.35 -11.86 39.30
CA ALA A 283 -5.32 -12.68 38.58
C ALA A 283 -6.73 -12.05 38.58
N GLY A 284 -7.18 -11.51 39.73
CA GLY A 284 -8.46 -10.83 39.84
C GLY A 284 -8.55 -9.56 38.96
N ILE A 285 -7.47 -8.77 38.91
CA ILE A 285 -7.41 -7.57 38.06
C ILE A 285 -7.45 -7.95 36.57
N ILE A 286 -6.67 -8.97 36.15
CA ILE A 286 -6.69 -9.45 34.77
C ILE A 286 -8.07 -10.01 34.41
N ALA A 287 -8.69 -10.82 35.29
CA ALA A 287 -10.03 -11.33 35.04
C ALA A 287 -11.08 -10.21 34.89
N SER A 288 -11.01 -9.16 35.71
CA SER A 288 -11.88 -7.99 35.59
C SER A 288 -11.64 -7.24 34.27
N ALA A 289 -10.39 -7.02 33.89
CA ALA A 289 -10.06 -6.29 32.66
C ALA A 289 -10.47 -7.07 31.39
N SER A 290 -10.37 -8.39 31.40
CA SER A 290 -10.62 -9.29 30.25
C SER A 290 -12.05 -9.89 30.26
N GLY A 291 -12.79 -9.75 31.36
CA GLY A 291 -14.16 -10.24 31.51
C GLY A 291 -15.18 -9.36 30.77
N THR A 292 -16.44 -9.81 30.74
CA THR A 292 -17.53 -9.09 30.09
C THR A 292 -17.62 -7.63 30.57
N GLY A 293 -17.60 -6.69 29.64
CA GLY A 293 -17.64 -5.25 29.93
C GLY A 293 -16.28 -4.65 30.32
N GLY A 294 -15.25 -5.45 30.47
CA GLY A 294 -13.88 -4.96 30.72
C GLY A 294 -13.22 -4.35 29.47
N PRO A 295 -12.20 -3.50 29.65
CA PRO A 295 -11.55 -2.82 28.54
C PRO A 295 -10.85 -3.76 27.56
N LEU A 296 -10.42 -4.94 28.02
CA LEU A 296 -9.78 -5.98 27.22
C LEU A 296 -10.70 -7.20 26.97
N ALA A 297 -12.02 -7.03 27.09
CA ALA A 297 -12.99 -8.03 26.71
C ALA A 297 -12.97 -8.26 25.19
N PRO A 298 -13.04 -9.51 24.69
CA PRO A 298 -13.28 -9.77 23.29
C PRO A 298 -14.65 -9.26 22.87
N GLY A 299 -14.85 -9.00 21.59
CA GLY A 299 -16.14 -8.53 21.07
C GLY A 299 -16.03 -8.00 19.65
N ASP A 300 -17.17 -7.59 19.12
CA ASP A 300 -17.26 -7.05 17.78
C ASP A 300 -16.81 -5.57 17.76
N VAL A 301 -16.25 -5.19 16.65
CA VAL A 301 -15.70 -3.86 16.41
C VAL A 301 -15.89 -3.46 14.94
N SER A 302 -15.91 -2.18 14.69
CA SER A 302 -15.91 -1.62 13.34
C SER A 302 -14.82 -0.56 13.16
N VAL A 303 -14.40 -0.37 11.91
CA VAL A 303 -13.44 0.64 11.49
C VAL A 303 -13.91 1.28 10.19
N ASP A 304 -14.15 2.58 10.21
CA ASP A 304 -14.35 3.32 8.97
C ASP A 304 -13.00 3.57 8.30
N LEU A 305 -12.85 3.08 7.08
CA LEU A 305 -11.64 3.23 6.28
C LEU A 305 -12.00 3.71 4.88
N LYS A 306 -11.39 4.81 4.45
CA LYS A 306 -11.53 5.29 3.08
C LYS A 306 -10.20 5.17 2.36
N LEU A 307 -10.16 4.31 1.33
CA LEU A 307 -9.04 4.22 0.41
C LEU A 307 -9.11 5.35 -0.61
N PRO A 308 -7.96 5.94 -1.00
CA PRO A 308 -7.92 7.17 -1.78
C PRO A 308 -8.38 6.98 -3.22
N ASP A 309 -8.80 8.06 -3.82
CA ASP A 309 -8.90 8.22 -5.26
C ASP A 309 -7.54 8.53 -5.89
N THR A 310 -7.45 8.30 -7.20
CA THR A 310 -6.22 8.52 -7.96
C THR A 310 -6.51 9.16 -9.30
N ALA A 311 -5.62 10.02 -9.75
CA ALA A 311 -5.64 10.60 -11.08
C ALA A 311 -4.25 10.48 -11.72
N VAL A 312 -4.19 10.07 -12.98
CA VAL A 312 -2.93 9.91 -13.72
C VAL A 312 -3.05 10.58 -15.07
N ALA A 313 -2.00 11.31 -15.45
CA ALA A 313 -1.78 11.79 -16.80
C ALA A 313 -0.51 11.16 -17.37
N SER A 314 -0.65 10.53 -18.54
CA SER A 314 0.43 9.81 -19.20
C SER A 314 0.65 10.32 -20.61
N PHE A 315 1.90 10.38 -21.03
CA PHE A 315 2.29 10.71 -22.39
C PHE A 315 3.14 9.62 -22.99
N VAL A 316 2.88 9.28 -24.25
CA VAL A 316 3.63 8.31 -25.05
C VAL A 316 4.05 8.96 -26.34
N GLN A 317 5.32 8.80 -26.71
CA GLN A 317 5.88 9.24 -27.99
C GLN A 317 6.69 8.14 -28.63
N GLU A 318 6.31 7.73 -29.83
CA GLU A 318 7.06 6.81 -30.67
C GLU A 318 8.03 7.58 -31.57
N PHE A 319 9.23 7.05 -31.78
CA PHE A 319 10.27 7.60 -32.66
C PHE A 319 10.71 6.52 -33.65
N GLY A 320 10.23 6.68 -34.89
CA GLY A 320 10.35 5.64 -35.90
C GLY A 320 9.63 4.35 -35.45
N ASP A 321 10.14 3.19 -35.90
CA ASP A 321 9.52 1.89 -35.63
C ASP A 321 10.12 1.19 -34.41
N GLN A 322 11.14 1.76 -33.78
CA GLN A 322 11.96 1.07 -32.78
C GLN A 322 11.89 1.64 -31.37
N TRP A 323 11.72 2.97 -31.22
CA TRP A 323 11.82 3.62 -29.93
C TRP A 323 10.46 4.16 -29.46
N GLU A 324 10.18 3.95 -28.21
CA GLU A 324 9.03 4.53 -27.50
C GLU A 324 9.54 5.19 -26.23
N LEU A 325 9.07 6.41 -25.97
CA LEU A 325 9.28 7.14 -24.71
C LEU A 325 7.94 7.29 -24.01
N THR A 326 7.95 7.08 -22.69
CA THR A 326 6.76 7.20 -21.84
C THR A 326 7.03 8.10 -20.66
N ALA A 327 6.01 8.83 -20.21
CA ALA A 327 6.08 9.66 -19.01
C ALA A 327 4.72 9.69 -18.31
N ASP A 328 4.75 9.67 -16.95
CA ASP A 328 3.57 9.77 -16.11
C ASP A 328 3.74 10.81 -15.02
N ILE A 329 2.63 11.46 -14.70
CA ILE A 329 2.40 12.15 -13.44
C ILE A 329 1.11 11.62 -12.83
N GLY A 330 1.21 11.10 -11.60
CA GLY A 330 0.09 10.55 -10.84
C GLY A 330 -0.12 11.29 -9.54
N TRP A 331 -1.38 11.51 -9.17
CA TRP A 331 -1.81 12.04 -7.88
C TRP A 331 -2.65 11.00 -7.15
N THR A 332 -2.48 10.90 -5.83
CA THR A 332 -3.27 10.04 -4.95
C THR A 332 -3.75 10.82 -3.74
N GLY A 333 -5.08 10.82 -3.50
CA GLY A 333 -5.77 11.58 -2.45
C GLY A 333 -5.68 10.94 -1.06
N TRP A 334 -4.47 10.72 -0.55
CA TRP A 334 -4.23 10.07 0.74
C TRP A 334 -4.68 10.92 1.95
N SER A 335 -4.90 12.22 1.79
CA SER A 335 -5.45 13.10 2.84
C SER A 335 -6.83 12.65 3.35
N THR A 336 -7.46 11.68 2.70
CA THR A 336 -8.66 11.01 3.21
C THR A 336 -8.40 10.16 4.47
N VAL A 337 -7.14 9.75 4.75
CA VAL A 337 -6.76 8.92 5.91
C VAL A 337 -6.23 9.81 7.03
N GLN A 338 -7.13 10.30 7.89
CA GLN A 338 -6.77 11.21 8.98
C GLN A 338 -6.54 10.51 10.31
N GLU A 339 -7.24 9.40 10.53
CA GLU A 339 -7.11 8.58 11.75
C GLU A 339 -7.54 7.14 11.48
N LEU A 340 -7.01 6.22 12.27
CA LEU A 340 -7.51 4.85 12.38
C LEU A 340 -8.23 4.73 13.71
N ARG A 341 -9.57 4.70 13.67
CA ARG A 341 -10.44 4.63 14.83
C ARG A 341 -11.16 3.28 14.86
N VAL A 342 -10.91 2.51 15.91
CA VAL A 342 -11.61 1.24 16.16
C VAL A 342 -12.69 1.46 17.20
N VAL A 343 -13.92 1.12 16.87
CA VAL A 343 -15.10 1.34 17.71
C VAL A 343 -15.75 0.00 18.04
N ARG A 344 -16.15 -0.22 19.29
CA ARG A 344 -16.93 -1.38 19.72
C ARG A 344 -18.40 -1.19 19.37
N ASP A 345 -19.18 -2.25 19.29
CA ASP A 345 -20.63 -2.22 19.02
C ASP A 345 -21.42 -1.33 20.01
N ASN A 346 -20.93 -1.16 21.22
CA ASN A 346 -21.54 -0.27 22.20
C ASN A 346 -21.15 1.21 22.03
N GLY A 347 -20.44 1.57 20.95
CA GLY A 347 -19.98 2.92 20.65
C GLY A 347 -18.69 3.34 21.37
N ALA A 348 -18.12 2.49 22.23
CA ALA A 348 -16.88 2.83 22.93
C ALA A 348 -15.67 2.73 21.97
N VAL A 349 -14.81 3.75 21.99
CA VAL A 349 -13.56 3.74 21.22
C VAL A 349 -12.57 2.78 21.87
N LEU A 350 -12.20 1.73 21.15
CA LEU A 350 -11.20 0.75 21.58
C LEU A 350 -9.77 1.28 21.34
N SER A 351 -9.51 1.87 20.19
CA SER A 351 -8.24 2.52 19.88
C SER A 351 -8.42 3.66 18.88
N LEU A 352 -7.54 4.65 18.98
CA LEU A 352 -7.47 5.78 18.08
C LEU A 352 -6.00 6.07 17.77
N THR A 353 -5.64 5.99 16.51
CA THR A 353 -4.31 6.35 16.01
C THR A 353 -4.46 7.52 15.03
N PRO A 354 -3.92 8.71 15.33
CA PRO A 354 -3.86 9.80 14.37
C PRO A 354 -2.90 9.43 13.24
N GLU A 355 -3.34 9.53 12.01
CA GLU A 355 -2.54 9.26 10.80
C GLU A 355 -2.16 10.56 10.10
N ARG A 356 -3.13 11.47 9.86
CA ARG A 356 -2.94 12.81 9.27
C ARG A 356 -2.16 12.78 7.96
N TRP A 357 -2.50 11.84 7.09
CA TRP A 357 -1.77 11.65 5.84
C TRP A 357 -1.99 12.80 4.88
N ASP A 358 -0.99 13.04 4.01
CA ASP A 358 -1.00 14.06 2.97
C ASP A 358 -1.24 13.44 1.60
N ASP A 359 -1.79 14.20 0.66
CA ASP A 359 -1.87 13.80 -0.75
C ASP A 359 -0.48 13.65 -1.35
N THR A 360 -0.33 12.72 -2.30
CA THR A 360 0.97 12.38 -2.88
C THR A 360 1.00 12.52 -4.39
N TRP A 361 2.22 12.71 -4.90
CA TRP A 361 2.52 12.71 -6.32
C TRP A 361 3.54 11.62 -6.66
N ARG A 362 3.35 11.02 -7.81
CA ARG A 362 4.28 10.08 -8.41
C ARG A 362 4.69 10.58 -9.78
N TYR A 363 5.98 10.46 -10.10
CA TYR A 363 6.56 10.83 -11.38
C TYR A 363 7.30 9.62 -11.94
N ALA A 364 7.07 9.30 -13.21
CA ALA A 364 7.77 8.22 -13.87
C ALA A 364 8.15 8.60 -15.30
N VAL A 365 9.30 8.10 -15.73
CA VAL A 365 9.76 8.17 -17.12
C VAL A 365 10.31 6.82 -17.51
N GLY A 366 10.05 6.41 -18.72
CA GLY A 366 10.52 5.14 -19.23
C GLY A 366 10.51 5.09 -20.73
N GLY A 367 10.83 3.95 -21.27
CA GLY A 367 10.78 3.74 -22.70
C GLY A 367 10.99 2.30 -23.08
N ALA A 368 10.76 2.03 -24.33
CA ALA A 368 10.94 0.71 -24.91
C ALA A 368 11.79 0.79 -26.19
N PHE A 369 12.52 -0.27 -26.45
CA PHE A 369 13.29 -0.47 -27.67
C PHE A 369 12.90 -1.78 -28.32
N LYS A 370 12.36 -1.73 -29.51
CA LYS A 370 11.97 -2.85 -30.34
C LYS A 370 13.20 -3.38 -31.07
N VAL A 371 13.77 -4.46 -30.53
CA VAL A 371 14.97 -5.11 -31.11
C VAL A 371 14.65 -5.74 -32.47
N ASN A 372 13.47 -6.36 -32.56
CA ASN A 372 12.91 -6.95 -33.76
C ASN A 372 11.38 -7.07 -33.60
N PRO A 373 10.61 -7.53 -34.60
CA PRO A 373 9.16 -7.63 -34.51
C PRO A 373 8.63 -8.49 -33.35
N ASN A 374 9.45 -9.40 -32.82
CA ASN A 374 9.05 -10.35 -31.80
C ASN A 374 9.63 -10.04 -30.41
N PHE A 375 10.55 -9.07 -30.29
CA PHE A 375 11.25 -8.81 -29.04
C PHE A 375 11.42 -7.31 -28.76
N LYS A 376 10.94 -6.88 -27.58
CA LYS A 376 11.00 -5.50 -27.07
C LYS A 376 11.70 -5.49 -25.70
N LEU A 377 12.61 -4.56 -25.48
CA LEU A 377 13.22 -4.27 -24.18
C LEU A 377 12.60 -3.01 -23.60
N ARG A 378 12.51 -2.95 -22.29
CA ARG A 378 11.96 -1.80 -21.55
C ARG A 378 12.91 -1.37 -20.42
N ALA A 379 12.92 -0.08 -20.12
CA ALA A 379 13.58 0.47 -18.94
C ALA A 379 12.81 1.68 -18.41
N GLY A 380 12.88 1.90 -17.11
CA GLY A 380 12.19 3.03 -16.50
C GLY A 380 12.74 3.44 -15.16
N LEU A 381 12.43 4.68 -14.80
CA LEU A 381 12.74 5.30 -13.52
C LEU A 381 11.47 5.92 -12.97
N ALA A 382 11.26 5.84 -11.66
CA ALA A 382 10.18 6.57 -11.03
C ALA A 382 10.60 7.13 -9.67
N TYR A 383 9.90 8.14 -9.26
CA TYR A 383 9.94 8.73 -7.94
C TYR A 383 8.53 8.75 -7.37
N ASP A 384 8.38 8.24 -6.16
CA ASP A 384 7.11 7.97 -5.53
C ASP A 384 7.10 8.53 -4.11
N GLN A 385 6.12 9.40 -3.80
CA GLN A 385 6.04 10.18 -2.57
C GLN A 385 5.29 9.43 -1.45
N THR A 386 5.76 9.44 -0.15
CA THR A 386 5.00 8.90 1.01
C THR A 386 3.91 9.86 1.48
N PRO A 387 2.70 9.38 1.80
CA PRO A 387 1.68 10.18 2.46
C PRO A 387 1.90 10.35 3.96
N VAL A 388 2.78 9.55 4.59
CA VAL A 388 2.89 9.41 6.03
C VAL A 388 3.79 10.48 6.64
N PRO A 389 3.26 11.49 7.39
CA PRO A 389 4.07 12.48 8.06
C PRO A 389 4.97 11.82 9.13
N SER A 390 6.21 12.29 9.27
CA SER A 390 7.13 11.76 10.27
C SER A 390 6.62 11.89 11.71
N SER A 391 5.75 12.88 11.97
CA SER A 391 5.16 13.13 13.29
C SER A 391 4.10 12.12 13.72
N THR A 392 3.46 11.44 12.77
CA THR A 392 2.41 10.44 13.01
C THR A 392 2.79 9.06 12.54
N ARG A 393 3.99 8.89 11.98
CA ARG A 393 4.49 7.60 11.48
C ARG A 393 4.55 6.55 12.57
N THR A 394 4.04 5.37 12.27
CA THR A 394 3.94 4.25 13.20
C THR A 394 4.71 3.02 12.71
N ALA A 395 5.00 2.09 13.61
CA ALA A 395 5.58 0.80 13.25
C ALA A 395 4.62 -0.06 12.39
N ARG A 396 3.31 0.25 12.38
CA ARG A 396 2.33 -0.48 11.53
C ARG A 396 2.51 -0.20 10.05
N LEU A 397 2.95 1.00 9.71
CA LEU A 397 3.25 1.41 8.34
C LEU A 397 4.42 2.42 8.39
N PRO A 398 5.65 1.93 8.48
CA PRO A 398 6.85 2.76 8.49
C PRO A 398 7.24 3.18 7.07
N ASP A 399 6.31 3.82 6.35
CA ASP A 399 6.48 4.20 4.96
C ASP A 399 7.37 5.42 4.78
N GLU A 400 8.13 5.46 3.69
CA GLU A 400 8.97 6.56 3.25
C GLU A 400 9.10 6.59 1.71
N SER A 401 9.54 7.72 1.18
CA SER A 401 9.71 7.93 -0.25
C SER A 401 10.68 6.97 -0.89
N ARG A 402 10.39 6.62 -2.13
CA ARG A 402 11.16 5.62 -2.86
C ARG A 402 11.47 6.05 -4.29
N ARG A 403 12.62 5.61 -4.76
CA ARG A 403 13.05 5.73 -6.14
C ARG A 403 13.05 4.35 -6.76
N TRP A 404 12.55 4.26 -7.97
CA TRP A 404 12.43 3.02 -8.72
C TRP A 404 13.45 2.98 -9.85
N ILE A 405 14.06 1.84 -10.03
CA ILE A 405 14.79 1.48 -11.26
C ILE A 405 14.16 0.19 -11.76
N ALA A 406 13.71 0.18 -13.01
CA ALA A 406 13.04 -0.98 -13.59
C ALA A 406 13.60 -1.33 -14.97
N VAL A 407 13.52 -2.61 -15.29
CA VAL A 407 13.83 -3.17 -16.60
C VAL A 407 12.82 -4.25 -16.96
N GLY A 408 12.59 -4.48 -18.23
CA GLY A 408 11.68 -5.52 -18.69
C GLY A 408 11.96 -5.97 -20.11
N ALA A 409 11.34 -7.08 -20.47
CA ALA A 409 11.41 -7.62 -21.81
C ALA A 409 10.05 -8.19 -22.22
N ASN A 410 9.71 -8.07 -23.49
CA ASN A 410 8.54 -8.66 -24.10
C ASN A 410 8.98 -9.60 -25.23
N TRP A 411 8.33 -10.74 -25.33
CA TRP A 411 8.45 -11.67 -26.44
C TRP A 411 7.05 -12.02 -26.98
N THR A 412 6.89 -11.88 -28.30
CA THR A 412 5.64 -12.19 -29.01
C THR A 412 5.87 -13.27 -30.05
N SER A 413 5.04 -14.32 -30.06
CA SER A 413 5.10 -15.39 -31.06
C SER A 413 3.71 -15.87 -31.41
N GLY A 414 3.25 -15.52 -32.61
CA GLY A 414 1.87 -15.78 -33.01
C GLY A 414 0.87 -15.12 -32.05
N PRO A 415 -0.07 -15.87 -31.46
CA PRO A 415 -1.05 -15.32 -30.55
C PRO A 415 -0.53 -15.15 -29.11
N VAL A 416 0.66 -15.61 -28.79
CA VAL A 416 1.22 -15.62 -27.43
C VAL A 416 2.11 -14.40 -27.21
N ILE A 417 1.87 -13.71 -26.12
CA ILE A 417 2.67 -12.56 -25.65
C ILE A 417 3.18 -12.91 -24.25
N VAL A 418 4.47 -12.73 -24.02
CA VAL A 418 5.10 -12.94 -22.71
C VAL A 418 5.87 -11.69 -22.34
N ASP A 419 5.56 -11.14 -21.18
CA ASP A 419 6.31 -10.03 -20.58
C ASP A 419 6.95 -10.48 -19.28
N VAL A 420 8.16 -10.00 -19.03
CA VAL A 420 8.87 -10.13 -17.77
C VAL A 420 9.34 -8.75 -17.34
N GLY A 421 9.22 -8.46 -16.06
CA GLY A 421 9.65 -7.20 -15.48
C GLY A 421 10.36 -7.40 -14.15
N TYR A 422 11.32 -6.53 -13.87
CA TYR A 422 12.00 -6.42 -12.59
C TYR A 422 12.11 -4.95 -12.21
N ALA A 423 11.88 -4.66 -10.95
CA ALA A 423 12.15 -3.33 -10.38
C ALA A 423 12.81 -3.47 -9.00
N HIS A 424 13.75 -2.56 -8.73
CA HIS A 424 14.31 -2.34 -7.40
C HIS A 424 13.90 -0.96 -6.90
N LEU A 425 13.40 -0.90 -5.65
CA LEU A 425 12.96 0.31 -4.99
C LEU A 425 13.91 0.64 -3.84
N PHE A 426 14.58 1.78 -3.97
CA PHE A 426 15.37 2.38 -2.92
C PHE A 426 14.46 3.23 -2.04
N VAL A 427 14.15 2.71 -0.84
CA VAL A 427 13.30 3.40 0.15
C VAL A 427 14.19 4.22 1.08
N ASN A 428 13.82 5.46 1.37
CA ASN A 428 14.55 6.26 2.36
C ASN A 428 14.33 5.69 3.78
N ASP A 429 15.26 5.96 4.71
CA ASP A 429 15.13 5.55 6.11
C ASP A 429 13.94 6.25 6.77
N ALA A 430 12.99 5.49 7.28
CA ALA A 430 11.80 6.01 7.95
C ALA A 430 12.07 6.22 9.45
N SER A 431 12.17 7.46 9.89
CA SER A 431 12.34 7.79 11.31
C SER A 431 11.05 7.50 12.08
N LEU A 432 11.19 6.82 13.23
CA LEU A 432 10.12 6.51 14.15
C LEU A 432 10.38 7.19 15.51
N ASN A 433 9.33 7.83 16.05
CA ASN A 433 9.30 8.33 17.44
C ASN A 433 7.86 8.16 17.95
N GLN A 434 7.51 6.92 18.30
CA GLN A 434 6.15 6.55 18.63
C GLN A 434 5.96 6.40 20.14
N ASN A 435 4.82 6.87 20.66
CA ASN A 435 4.36 6.74 22.05
C ASN A 435 5.17 7.52 23.09
N ALA A 436 5.82 8.62 22.74
CA ALA A 436 6.52 9.49 23.69
C ALA A 436 5.63 9.94 24.88
N GLY A 437 4.32 10.09 24.66
CA GLY A 437 3.34 10.48 25.68
C GLY A 437 2.71 9.33 26.48
N ASN A 438 2.95 8.07 26.15
CA ASN A 438 2.36 6.89 26.82
C ASN A 438 3.34 5.72 26.95
N THR A 439 4.46 5.98 27.60
CA THR A 439 5.53 5.00 27.80
C THR A 439 5.13 3.87 28.75
N VAL A 440 4.14 4.06 29.62
CA VAL A 440 3.70 3.05 30.59
C VAL A 440 3.07 1.86 29.88
N ALA A 441 2.14 2.10 28.97
CA ALA A 441 1.41 1.02 28.27
C ALA A 441 2.24 0.39 27.14
N TYR A 442 2.96 1.20 26.39
CA TYR A 442 3.56 0.79 25.10
C TYR A 442 5.09 0.86 25.06
N GLY A 443 5.73 1.53 26.05
CA GLY A 443 7.10 1.99 25.86
C GLY A 443 7.17 3.14 24.86
N GLN A 444 8.39 3.59 24.54
CA GLN A 444 8.62 4.53 23.44
C GLN A 444 9.53 3.87 22.41
N LEU A 445 9.10 3.89 21.15
CA LEU A 445 9.89 3.37 20.04
C LEU A 445 10.60 4.54 19.35
N VAL A 446 11.94 4.57 19.41
CA VAL A 446 12.77 5.62 18.78
C VAL A 446 13.87 4.97 17.96
N GLY A 447 13.86 5.22 16.67
CA GLY A 447 14.85 4.65 15.76
C GLY A 447 14.50 4.88 14.30
N LYS A 448 15.02 4.03 13.44
CA LYS A 448 14.80 4.08 12.00
C LYS A 448 14.37 2.73 11.45
N GLN A 449 13.37 2.73 10.59
CA GLN A 449 13.06 1.57 9.75
C GLN A 449 13.81 1.72 8.43
N LYS A 450 14.63 0.71 8.10
CA LYS A 450 15.37 0.62 6.83
C LYS A 450 14.67 -0.38 5.95
N SER A 451 14.27 0.05 4.75
CA SER A 451 13.51 -0.79 3.83
C SER A 451 14.09 -0.75 2.42
N SER A 452 13.94 -1.87 1.72
CA SER A 452 14.15 -1.98 0.27
C SER A 452 13.14 -2.97 -0.30
N ILE A 453 12.80 -2.84 -1.58
CA ILE A 453 11.79 -3.69 -2.21
C ILE A 453 12.31 -4.16 -3.57
N ASP A 454 12.22 -5.47 -3.80
CA ASP A 454 12.47 -6.09 -5.09
C ASP A 454 11.16 -6.64 -5.65
N ILE A 455 10.87 -6.33 -6.91
CA ILE A 455 9.64 -6.74 -7.59
C ILE A 455 10.01 -7.52 -8.85
N VAL A 456 9.41 -8.70 -9.00
CA VAL A 456 9.52 -9.52 -10.20
C VAL A 456 8.12 -9.83 -10.70
N ALA A 457 7.85 -9.61 -11.98
CA ALA A 457 6.57 -9.95 -12.56
C ALA A 457 6.74 -10.74 -13.86
N VAL A 458 5.83 -11.67 -14.08
CA VAL A 458 5.66 -12.42 -15.34
C VAL A 458 4.20 -12.26 -15.77
N GLN A 459 4.02 -12.01 -17.06
CA GLN A 459 2.71 -11.85 -17.69
C GLN A 459 2.65 -12.70 -18.94
N VAL A 460 1.52 -13.38 -19.14
CA VAL A 460 1.24 -14.14 -20.36
C VAL A 460 -0.10 -13.67 -20.92
N GLY A 461 -0.06 -13.18 -22.16
CA GLY A 461 -1.21 -12.79 -22.96
C GLY A 461 -1.47 -13.80 -24.09
N TYR A 462 -2.73 -13.99 -24.41
CA TYR A 462 -3.15 -14.79 -25.56
C TYR A 462 -4.20 -14.01 -26.37
N GLN A 463 -3.88 -13.77 -27.64
CA GLN A 463 -4.75 -13.07 -28.60
C GLN A 463 -5.49 -14.07 -29.50
N PHE A 464 -6.79 -13.79 -29.78
CA PHE A 464 -7.63 -14.68 -30.59
C PHE A 464 -8.73 -13.94 -31.34
#